data_19572c09416599767b51801ae34f3601
#
_entry.id   19572c09416599767b51801ae34f3601
#
_cell.length_a   1.000
_cell.length_b   1.000
_cell.length_c   1.000
_cell.angle_alpha   90.00
_cell.angle_beta   90.00
_cell.angle_gamma   90.00
#
_symmetry.space_group_name_H-M   'P 1'
#
loop_
_entity.id
_entity.type
_entity.pdbx_description
1 polymer ?
#
loop_
_entity_poly.entity_id
_entity_poly.type
_entity_poly.pdbx_seq_one_letter_code
_entity_poly.pdbx_strand_id
1 'polypeptide(L)'
;MTAIGVFLVFGACMSGLAGTTLVWRGTRLDRIWELNPTAYRKLAPICEAVGPLFLLLSATMVVASVGWFKRRVWGWRLTVGIVSTQVAGDLINLVRGDLLRGGTGLAIASGLLFYLLRPKVRTTFQQPTNLERSSPTRQ
;
A
#
# COMPACT_ATOMS: atom_id res chain seq x y z
N MET A 1 2.78 -10.19 11.93
CA MET A 1 1.59 -9.76 11.16
C MET A 1 1.24 -8.27 11.33
N THR A 2 1.47 -7.70 12.50
CA THR A 2 1.20 -6.27 12.79
C THR A 2 2.04 -5.33 11.92
N ALA A 3 3.29 -5.68 11.60
CA ALA A 3 4.19 -4.85 10.82
C ALA A 3 3.64 -4.48 9.43
N ILE A 4 2.97 -5.40 8.73
CA ILE A 4 2.37 -5.13 7.42
C ILE A 4 1.17 -4.20 7.57
N GLY A 5 0.33 -4.40 8.60
CA GLY A 5 -0.78 -3.50 8.89
C GLY A 5 -0.30 -2.07 9.17
N VAL A 6 0.75 -1.93 9.98
CA VAL A 6 1.38 -0.62 10.28
C VAL A 6 1.96 0.00 8.99
N PHE A 7 2.64 -0.79 8.17
CA PHE A 7 3.16 -0.32 6.88
C PHE A 7 2.04 0.20 5.95
N LEU A 8 0.91 -0.50 5.87
CA LEU A 8 -0.24 -0.09 5.07
C LEU A 8 -0.85 1.22 5.60
N VAL A 9 -1.00 1.37 6.92
CA VAL A 9 -1.50 2.61 7.54
C VAL A 9 -0.55 3.77 7.28
N PHE A 10 0.75 3.56 7.46
CA PHE A 10 1.76 4.57 7.18
C PHE A 10 1.76 5.00 5.71
N GLY A 11 1.72 4.03 4.79
CA GLY A 11 1.61 4.29 3.36
C GLY A 11 0.32 5.05 2.98
N ALA A 12 -0.81 4.70 3.61
CA ALA A 12 -2.08 5.40 3.46
C ALA A 12 -1.99 6.86 3.90
N CYS A 13 -1.40 7.12 5.07
CA CYS A 13 -1.19 8.49 5.58
C CYS A 13 -0.29 9.30 4.65
N MET A 14 0.84 8.75 4.23
CA MET A 14 1.79 9.43 3.35
C MET A 14 1.18 9.71 1.96
N SER A 15 0.49 8.75 1.37
CA SER A 15 -0.16 8.95 0.07
C SER A 15 -1.36 9.88 0.16
N GLY A 16 -2.10 9.86 1.28
CA GLY A 16 -3.17 10.81 1.57
C GLY A 16 -2.68 12.25 1.71
N LEU A 17 -1.59 12.46 2.45
CA LEU A 17 -0.95 13.77 2.57
C LEU A 17 -0.45 14.27 1.21
N ALA A 18 0.24 13.43 0.44
CA ALA A 18 0.72 13.79 -0.89
C ALA A 18 -0.44 14.13 -1.84
N GLY A 19 -1.50 13.32 -1.85
CA GLY A 19 -2.69 13.57 -2.66
C GLY A 19 -3.40 14.86 -2.29
N THR A 20 -3.56 15.13 -0.99
CA THR A 20 -4.22 16.35 -0.49
C THR A 20 -3.44 17.60 -0.88
N THR A 21 -2.12 17.59 -0.73
CA THR A 21 -1.26 18.75 -1.07
C THR A 21 -1.17 18.99 -2.58
N LEU A 22 -1.31 17.93 -3.40
CA LEU A 22 -1.36 18.08 -4.86
C LEU A 22 -2.70 18.62 -5.35
N VAL A 23 -3.82 18.27 -4.67
CA VAL A 23 -5.16 18.75 -5.05
C VAL A 23 -5.41 20.16 -4.52
N TRP A 24 -5.08 20.42 -3.26
CA TRP A 24 -5.23 21.74 -2.61
C TRP A 24 -3.87 22.42 -2.47
N ARG A 25 -3.49 23.17 -3.50
CA ARG A 25 -2.27 23.98 -3.49
C ARG A 25 -2.42 25.20 -2.59
N GLY A 26 -1.33 25.62 -1.96
CA GLY A 26 -1.29 26.81 -1.09
C GLY A 26 -1.64 26.53 0.37
N THR A 27 -1.68 25.25 0.79
CA THR A 27 -1.91 24.88 2.18
C THR A 27 -0.58 24.82 2.96
N ARG A 28 -0.64 25.04 4.28
CA ARG A 28 0.55 24.89 5.16
C ARG A 28 1.23 23.51 5.05
N LEU A 29 0.56 22.52 4.50
CA LEU A 29 1.06 21.20 4.22
C LEU A 29 2.06 21.16 3.05
N ASP A 30 2.11 22.20 2.21
CA ASP A 30 3.08 22.29 1.08
C ASP A 30 4.54 22.29 1.56
N ARG A 31 4.78 22.59 2.84
CA ARG A 31 6.10 22.43 3.48
C ARG A 31 6.67 21.02 3.39
N ILE A 32 5.84 20.01 3.22
CA ILE A 32 6.29 18.62 3.02
C ILE A 32 7.13 18.48 1.74
N TRP A 33 6.83 19.32 0.74
CA TRP A 33 7.55 19.31 -0.53
C TRP A 33 8.94 19.97 -0.46
N GLU A 34 9.20 20.78 0.58
CA GLU A 34 10.56 21.28 0.86
C GLU A 34 11.53 20.13 1.15
N LEU A 35 11.03 19.01 1.68
CA LEU A 35 11.83 17.80 1.92
C LEU A 35 12.18 17.05 0.63
N ASN A 36 11.42 17.24 -0.45
CA ASN A 36 11.67 16.56 -1.72
C ASN A 36 11.27 17.41 -2.93
N PRO A 37 12.01 18.52 -3.21
CA PRO A 37 11.66 19.47 -4.27
C PRO A 37 11.74 18.86 -5.67
N THR A 38 12.57 17.83 -5.84
CA THR A 38 12.70 17.12 -7.13
C THR A 38 11.43 16.34 -7.48
N ALA A 39 10.81 15.69 -6.50
CA ALA A 39 9.54 14.99 -6.70
C ALA A 39 8.43 15.98 -7.03
N TYR A 40 8.36 17.12 -6.33
CA TYR A 40 7.39 18.17 -6.62
C TYR A 40 7.48 18.70 -8.04
N ARG A 41 8.69 19.02 -8.52
CA ARG A 41 8.90 19.51 -9.90
C ARG A 41 8.44 18.52 -10.97
N LYS A 42 8.60 17.21 -10.73
CA LYS A 42 8.16 16.15 -11.64
C LYS A 42 6.65 15.95 -11.63
N LEU A 43 6.01 16.16 -10.48
CA LEU A 43 4.57 15.93 -10.29
C LEU A 43 3.73 17.18 -10.56
N ALA A 44 4.29 18.38 -10.39
CA ALA A 44 3.59 19.64 -10.57
C ALA A 44 2.86 19.80 -11.93
N PRO A 45 3.44 19.41 -13.08
CA PRO A 45 2.77 19.54 -14.38
C PRO A 45 1.59 18.57 -14.58
N ILE A 46 1.53 17.48 -13.81
CA ILE A 46 0.51 16.43 -13.94
C ILE A 46 -0.34 16.26 -12.67
N CYS A 47 -0.27 17.26 -11.77
CA CYS A 47 -0.91 17.17 -10.45
C CYS A 47 -2.44 17.00 -10.51
N GLU A 48 -3.12 17.52 -11.54
CA GLU A 48 -4.57 17.35 -11.71
C GLU A 48 -4.97 15.87 -11.85
N ALA A 49 -4.14 15.07 -12.50
CA ALA A 49 -4.38 13.63 -12.64
C ALA A 49 -3.79 12.82 -11.47
N VAL A 50 -2.62 13.23 -10.99
CA VAL A 50 -1.85 12.47 -9.98
C VAL A 50 -2.40 12.67 -8.56
N GLY A 51 -2.90 13.87 -8.23
CA GLY A 51 -3.49 14.15 -6.92
C GLY A 51 -4.65 13.22 -6.57
N PRO A 52 -5.71 13.14 -7.41
CA PRO A 52 -6.81 12.19 -7.20
C PRO A 52 -6.35 10.73 -7.18
N LEU A 53 -5.33 10.37 -7.99
CA LEU A 53 -4.78 9.02 -8.00
C LEU A 53 -4.12 8.66 -6.66
N PHE A 54 -3.37 9.59 -6.04
CA PHE A 54 -2.81 9.40 -4.71
C PHE A 54 -3.87 9.28 -3.62
N LEU A 55 -4.97 10.05 -3.72
CA LEU A 55 -6.11 9.92 -2.80
C LEU A 55 -6.80 8.56 -2.96
N LEU A 56 -6.99 8.10 -4.19
CA LEU A 56 -7.55 6.77 -4.46
C LEU A 56 -6.64 5.67 -3.90
N LEU A 57 -5.33 5.79 -4.09
CA LEU A 57 -4.35 4.86 -3.53
C LEU A 57 -4.40 4.86 -2.00
N SER A 58 -4.49 6.03 -1.37
CA SER A 58 -4.64 6.17 0.08
C SER A 58 -5.91 5.46 0.57
N ALA A 59 -7.05 5.70 -0.06
CA ALA A 59 -8.32 5.05 0.27
C ALA A 59 -8.20 3.51 0.13
N THR A 60 -7.59 3.04 -0.95
CA THR A 60 -7.37 1.60 -1.19
C THR A 60 -6.47 0.99 -0.11
N MET A 61 -5.41 1.70 0.32
CA MET A 61 -4.54 1.25 1.40
C MET A 61 -5.25 1.21 2.76
N VAL A 62 -6.12 2.19 3.05
CA VAL A 62 -6.96 2.17 4.27
C VAL A 62 -7.86 0.95 4.26
N VAL A 63 -8.57 0.71 3.16
CA VAL A 63 -9.46 -0.46 3.01
C VAL A 63 -8.66 -1.76 3.15
N ALA A 64 -7.49 -1.86 2.51
CA ALA A 64 -6.62 -3.02 2.63
C ALA A 64 -6.14 -3.25 4.07
N SER A 65 -5.78 -2.17 4.80
CA SER A 65 -5.36 -2.27 6.20
C SER A 65 -6.48 -2.77 7.10
N VAL A 66 -7.70 -2.26 6.94
CA VAL A 66 -8.89 -2.75 7.67
C VAL A 66 -9.16 -4.21 7.37
N GLY A 67 -9.10 -4.61 6.10
CA GLY A 67 -9.24 -6.02 5.69
C GLY A 67 -8.14 -6.91 6.27
N TRP A 68 -6.91 -6.39 6.37
CA TRP A 68 -5.78 -7.07 6.98
C TRP A 68 -5.99 -7.32 8.48
N PHE A 69 -6.38 -6.29 9.23
CA PHE A 69 -6.65 -6.42 10.67
C PHE A 69 -7.86 -7.32 10.95
N LYS A 70 -8.87 -7.29 10.09
CA LYS A 70 -10.03 -8.20 10.15
C LYS A 70 -9.73 -9.61 9.62
N ARG A 71 -8.50 -9.91 9.23
CA ARG A 71 -8.06 -11.21 8.69
C ARG A 71 -8.92 -11.74 7.53
N ARG A 72 -9.46 -10.84 6.72
CA ARG A 72 -10.28 -11.23 5.57
C ARG A 72 -9.41 -11.55 4.35
N VAL A 73 -9.79 -12.56 3.59
CA VAL A 73 -9.09 -13.00 2.37
C VAL A 73 -8.93 -11.88 1.35
N TRP A 74 -9.96 -11.03 1.20
CA TRP A 74 -9.91 -9.91 0.29
C TRP A 74 -8.89 -8.85 0.70
N GLY A 75 -8.69 -8.61 2.02
CA GLY A 75 -7.64 -7.72 2.52
C GLY A 75 -6.24 -8.20 2.15
N TRP A 76 -5.99 -9.51 2.24
CA TRP A 76 -4.75 -10.13 1.78
C TRP A 76 -4.56 -9.94 0.26
N ARG A 77 -5.60 -10.20 -0.56
CA ARG A 77 -5.54 -10.02 -2.02
C ARG A 77 -5.23 -8.58 -2.41
N LEU A 78 -5.88 -7.60 -1.77
CA LEU A 78 -5.62 -6.18 -1.99
C LEU A 78 -4.18 -5.81 -1.62
N THR A 79 -3.69 -6.28 -0.46
CA THR A 79 -2.31 -6.02 -0.03
C THR A 79 -1.30 -6.59 -1.03
N VAL A 80 -1.50 -7.82 -1.50
CA VAL A 80 -0.64 -8.42 -2.54
C VAL A 80 -0.69 -7.59 -3.83
N GLY A 81 -1.88 -7.15 -4.24
CA GLY A 81 -2.04 -6.28 -5.42
C GLY A 81 -1.27 -4.96 -5.29
N ILE A 82 -1.42 -4.27 -4.15
CA ILE A 82 -0.72 -3.01 -3.87
C ILE A 82 0.80 -3.20 -3.90
N VAL A 83 1.31 -4.22 -3.20
CA VAL A 83 2.75 -4.50 -3.15
C VAL A 83 3.29 -4.91 -4.53
N SER A 84 2.53 -5.68 -5.31
CA SER A 84 2.92 -6.04 -6.68
C SER A 84 3.01 -4.81 -7.59
N THR A 85 2.07 -3.88 -7.47
CA THR A 85 2.11 -2.61 -8.21
C THR A 85 3.31 -1.76 -7.79
N GLN A 86 3.67 -1.78 -6.50
CA GLN A 86 4.87 -1.10 -5.99
C GLN A 86 6.14 -1.70 -6.59
N VAL A 87 6.27 -3.03 -6.61
CA VAL A 87 7.41 -3.73 -7.24
C VAL A 87 7.55 -3.33 -8.71
N ALA A 88 6.44 -3.29 -9.45
CA ALA A 88 6.46 -2.88 -10.86
C ALA A 88 6.89 -1.40 -11.02
N GLY A 89 6.41 -0.50 -10.16
CA GLY A 89 6.81 0.91 -10.17
C GLY A 89 8.30 1.10 -9.86
N ASP A 90 8.82 0.37 -8.86
CA ASP A 90 10.22 0.44 -8.47
C ASP A 90 11.14 -0.14 -9.56
N LEU A 91 10.69 -1.19 -10.27
CA LEU A 91 11.39 -1.76 -11.41
C LEU A 91 11.48 -0.74 -12.57
N ILE A 92 10.40 -0.02 -12.85
CA ILE A 92 10.40 1.04 -13.87
C ILE A 92 11.37 2.17 -13.48
N ASN A 93 11.41 2.56 -12.21
CA ASN A 93 12.33 3.57 -11.71
C ASN A 93 13.79 3.11 -11.84
N LEU A 94 14.06 1.84 -11.56
CA LEU A 94 15.38 1.24 -11.72
C LEU A 94 15.85 1.29 -13.18
N VAL A 95 14.98 0.91 -14.11
CA VAL A 95 15.27 0.96 -15.58
C VAL A 95 15.49 2.39 -16.05
N ARG A 96 14.85 3.38 -15.43
CA ARG A 96 15.04 4.81 -15.73
C ARG A 96 16.32 5.42 -15.16
N GLY A 97 17.12 4.63 -14.46
CA GLY A 97 18.42 5.05 -13.90
C GLY A 97 18.40 5.59 -12.48
N ASP A 98 17.24 5.60 -11.80
CA ASP A 98 17.12 5.96 -10.39
C ASP A 98 17.48 4.74 -9.49
N LEU A 99 18.75 4.34 -9.53
CA LEU A 99 19.28 3.15 -8.85
C LEU A 99 19.03 3.16 -7.32
N LEU A 100 19.17 4.32 -6.68
CA LEU A 100 18.98 4.44 -5.23
C LEU A 100 17.51 4.27 -4.83
N ARG A 101 16.59 4.91 -5.52
CA ARG A 101 15.15 4.84 -5.21
C ARG A 101 14.54 3.53 -5.69
N GLY A 102 14.81 3.16 -6.95
CA GLY A 102 14.32 1.91 -7.53
C GLY A 102 14.91 0.68 -6.85
N GLY A 103 16.21 0.68 -6.55
CA GLY A 103 16.89 -0.45 -5.92
C GLY A 103 16.43 -0.71 -4.48
N THR A 104 16.39 0.33 -3.64
CA THR A 104 15.92 0.19 -2.25
C THR A 104 14.44 -0.14 -2.17
N GLY A 105 13.59 0.52 -2.98
CA GLY A 105 12.16 0.24 -3.06
C GLY A 105 11.90 -1.19 -3.50
N LEU A 106 12.57 -1.62 -4.58
CA LEU A 106 12.45 -2.98 -5.11
C LEU A 106 12.86 -4.04 -4.10
N ALA A 107 13.96 -3.84 -3.36
CA ALA A 107 14.42 -4.78 -2.35
C ALA A 107 13.39 -4.94 -1.22
N ILE A 108 12.86 -3.83 -0.70
CA ILE A 108 11.85 -3.83 0.37
C ILE A 108 10.54 -4.43 -0.14
N ALA A 109 10.04 -3.99 -1.29
CA ALA A 109 8.77 -4.46 -1.84
C ALA A 109 8.82 -5.94 -2.24
N SER A 110 9.94 -6.41 -2.81
CA SER A 110 10.14 -7.83 -3.12
C SER A 110 10.21 -8.69 -1.86
N GLY A 111 10.91 -8.22 -0.82
CA GLY A 111 10.95 -8.90 0.47
C GLY A 111 9.56 -9.01 1.12
N LEU A 112 8.77 -7.95 1.09
CA LEU A 112 7.38 -7.94 1.55
C LEU A 112 6.50 -8.87 0.72
N LEU A 113 6.63 -8.86 -0.60
CA LEU A 113 5.88 -9.73 -1.50
C LEU A 113 6.19 -11.20 -1.23
N PHE A 114 7.48 -11.53 -1.10
CA PHE A 114 7.91 -12.89 -0.75
C PHE A 114 7.35 -13.34 0.60
N TYR A 115 7.35 -12.46 1.60
CA TYR A 115 6.76 -12.74 2.90
C TYR A 115 5.23 -12.96 2.82
N LEU A 116 4.51 -12.13 2.05
CA LEU A 116 3.06 -12.25 1.83
C LEU A 116 2.65 -13.54 1.12
N LEU A 117 3.51 -14.03 0.22
CA LEU A 117 3.25 -15.26 -0.54
C LEU A 117 3.61 -16.52 0.25
N ARG A 118 4.24 -16.41 1.42
CA ARG A 118 4.53 -17.58 2.26
C ARG A 118 3.24 -18.32 2.61
N PRO A 119 3.24 -19.67 2.51
CA PRO A 119 2.04 -20.49 2.76
C PRO A 119 1.47 -20.26 4.17
N LYS A 120 2.31 -20.05 5.18
CA LYS A 120 1.88 -19.71 6.55
C LYS A 120 1.03 -18.44 6.65
N VAL A 121 1.34 -17.41 5.85
CA VAL A 121 0.57 -16.16 5.82
C VAL A 121 -0.75 -16.41 5.11
N ARG A 122 -0.70 -17.06 3.95
CA ARG A 122 -1.87 -17.38 3.15
C ARG A 122 -2.89 -18.24 3.90
N THR A 123 -2.46 -19.28 4.60
CA THR A 123 -3.36 -20.17 5.35
C THR A 123 -4.06 -19.47 6.50
N THR A 124 -3.41 -18.47 7.15
CA THR A 124 -4.03 -17.69 8.23
C THR A 124 -5.27 -16.91 7.76
N PHE A 125 -5.31 -16.51 6.47
CA PHE A 125 -6.44 -15.80 5.89
C PHE A 125 -7.44 -16.73 5.19
N GLN A 126 -7.06 -17.98 4.93
CA GLN A 126 -7.89 -18.96 4.21
C GLN A 126 -8.62 -19.93 5.15
N GLN A 127 -8.39 -19.90 6.46
CA GLN A 127 -9.20 -20.69 7.39
C GLN A 127 -10.63 -20.08 7.45
N PRO A 128 -11.61 -20.67 6.75
CA PRO A 128 -12.99 -20.36 7.02
C PRO A 128 -13.33 -20.90 8.40
N THR A 129 -14.17 -20.18 9.10
CA THR A 129 -14.76 -20.52 10.38
C THR A 129 -15.44 -21.87 10.34
N ASN A 130 -14.67 -22.96 10.34
CA ASN A 130 -15.19 -24.33 10.44
C ASN A 130 -15.73 -24.65 11.84
N LEU A 131 -15.67 -23.69 12.77
CA LEU A 131 -16.21 -23.85 14.11
C LEU A 131 -17.74 -23.75 14.20
N GLU A 132 -18.41 -23.24 13.18
CA GLU A 132 -19.90 -23.18 13.17
C GLU A 132 -20.57 -24.42 12.60
N ARG A 133 -19.82 -25.35 11.98
CA ARG A 133 -20.41 -26.58 11.40
C ARG A 133 -20.38 -27.81 12.30
N SER A 134 -19.80 -27.72 13.46
CA SER A 134 -19.74 -28.84 14.42
C SER A 134 -20.69 -28.64 15.61
N SER A 135 -21.82 -28.01 15.43
CA SER A 135 -22.92 -28.17 16.36
C SER A 135 -23.60 -29.51 16.06
N PRO A 136 -23.39 -30.56 16.82
CA PRO A 136 -24.18 -31.77 16.67
C PRO A 136 -25.62 -31.41 17.04
N THR A 137 -26.52 -31.58 16.07
CA THR A 137 -27.95 -31.59 16.29
C THR A 137 -28.25 -32.58 17.41
N ARG A 138 -28.48 -32.09 18.61
CA ARG A 138 -29.08 -32.90 19.68
C ARG A 138 -30.51 -33.17 19.24
N GLN A 139 -30.76 -34.39 18.84
CA GLN A 139 -32.08 -35.02 18.90
C GLN A 139 -32.34 -35.47 20.33
#